data_e8fe2e73bd4bc251fa532d3b86ef3c5a
#
_entry.id   e8fe2e73bd4bc251fa532d3b86ef3c5a
#
_cell.length_a   1.000
_cell.length_b   1.000
_cell.length_c   1.000
_cell.angle_alpha   90.00
_cell.angle_beta   90.00
_cell.angle_gamma   90.00
#
_symmetry.space_group_name_H-M   'P 1'
#
loop_
_entity.id
_entity.type
_entity.pdbx_description
1 polymer ?
#
loop_
_entity_poly.entity_id
_entity_poly.type
_entity_poly.pdbx_seq_one_letter_code
_entity_poly.pdbx_strand_id
1 'polypeptide(L)'
;MSMSIDSILRQKGADVATIAPEASVKRATSWLHAKNVGSLVVTSGNAVVGLISEREVVHAIARYGETAISMPVSEIMRHGVITVSPTDTVSHVMSLMTRHRVRHMPVLRAGNLVGVISIGDVGIDWRIWNLRRTSYVMSTTPRVEGSGVDS
;
A
#
# COMPACT_ATOMS: atom_id res chain seq x y z
N MET A 1 3.75 8.95 25.92
CA MET A 1 2.85 9.60 24.94
C MET A 1 3.10 9.02 23.57
N SER A 2 2.06 8.48 22.96
CA SER A 2 2.19 7.97 21.61
C SER A 2 2.18 9.13 20.61
N MET A 3 3.11 9.05 19.65
CA MET A 3 3.18 10.01 18.56
C MET A 3 1.93 9.90 17.68
N SER A 4 1.43 11.02 17.21
CA SER A 4 0.30 11.05 16.28
C SER A 4 0.76 10.99 14.83
N ILE A 5 -0.14 10.53 13.97
CA ILE A 5 0.10 10.50 12.52
C ILE A 5 0.34 11.92 11.99
N ASP A 6 -0.34 12.91 12.54
CA ASP A 6 -0.15 14.31 12.13
C ASP A 6 1.31 14.77 12.28
N SER A 7 1.99 14.33 13.33
CA SER A 7 3.40 14.65 13.55
C SER A 7 4.29 14.09 12.45
N ILE A 8 3.99 12.87 12.00
CA ILE A 8 4.74 12.24 10.91
C ILE A 8 4.48 12.97 9.58
N LEU A 9 3.24 13.31 9.31
CA LEU A 9 2.88 14.02 8.07
C LEU A 9 3.57 15.39 7.99
N ARG A 10 3.71 16.08 9.10
CA ARG A 10 4.42 17.38 9.16
C ARG A 10 5.89 17.22 8.78
N GLN A 11 6.53 16.14 9.21
CA GLN A 11 7.93 15.88 8.88
C GLN A 11 8.10 15.37 7.45
N LYS A 12 7.19 14.54 7.00
CA LYS A 12 7.24 13.90 5.68
C LYS A 12 6.90 14.86 4.54
N GLY A 13 6.02 15.81 4.79
CA GLY A 13 5.43 16.66 3.75
C GLY A 13 4.08 16.15 3.30
N ALA A 14 3.31 17.01 2.67
CA ALA A 14 1.90 16.78 2.34
C ALA A 14 1.66 16.30 0.91
N ASP A 15 2.72 15.99 0.15
CA ASP A 15 2.56 15.54 -1.23
C ASP A 15 1.97 14.13 -1.26
N VAL A 16 0.78 14.01 -1.81
CA VAL A 16 0.11 12.73 -2.02
C VAL A 16 0.04 12.44 -3.50
N ALA A 17 0.61 11.32 -3.90
CA ALA A 17 0.53 10.87 -5.27
C ALA A 17 -0.81 10.16 -5.50
N THR A 18 -1.62 10.71 -6.40
CA THR A 18 -2.93 10.17 -6.75
C THR A 18 -3.03 9.82 -8.22
N ILE A 19 -3.97 8.96 -8.54
CA ILE A 19 -4.25 8.58 -9.93
C ILE A 19 -5.75 8.32 -10.07
N ALA A 20 -6.27 8.58 -11.28
CA ALA A 20 -7.68 8.29 -11.58
C ALA A 20 -7.89 6.79 -11.85
N PRO A 21 -9.07 6.24 -11.52
CA PRO A 21 -9.35 4.82 -11.76
C PRO A 21 -9.30 4.43 -13.23
N GLU A 22 -9.60 5.36 -14.14
CA GLU A 22 -9.61 5.13 -15.58
C GLU A 22 -8.22 5.16 -16.21
N ALA A 23 -7.21 5.66 -15.48
CA ALA A 23 -5.84 5.69 -15.97
C ALA A 23 -5.30 4.28 -16.20
N SER A 24 -4.41 4.13 -17.17
CA SER A 24 -3.80 2.84 -17.46
C SER A 24 -2.79 2.43 -16.39
N VAL A 25 -2.58 1.13 -16.28
CA VAL A 25 -1.52 0.57 -15.43
C VAL A 25 -0.16 1.10 -15.87
N LYS A 26 0.05 1.28 -17.18
CA LYS A 26 1.27 1.90 -17.70
C LYS A 26 1.50 3.28 -17.11
N ARG A 27 0.45 4.11 -17.06
CA ARG A 27 0.54 5.44 -16.46
C ARG A 27 0.85 5.36 -14.97
N ALA A 28 0.25 4.41 -14.26
CA ALA A 28 0.54 4.19 -12.85
C ALA A 28 2.01 3.84 -12.63
N THR A 29 2.59 2.96 -13.44
CA THR A 29 4.01 2.60 -13.34
C THR A 29 4.91 3.80 -13.60
N SER A 30 4.56 4.63 -14.58
CA SER A 30 5.31 5.85 -14.88
C SER A 30 5.29 6.83 -13.69
N TRP A 31 4.15 6.99 -13.05
CA TRP A 31 4.01 7.85 -11.87
C TRP A 31 4.76 7.31 -10.67
N LEU A 32 4.66 6.00 -10.39
CA LEU A 32 5.41 5.36 -9.29
C LEU A 32 6.91 5.61 -9.47
N HIS A 33 7.39 5.44 -10.68
CA HIS A 33 8.80 5.65 -10.99
C HIS A 33 9.19 7.14 -10.91
N ALA A 34 8.43 8.01 -11.55
CA ALA A 34 8.76 9.44 -11.61
C ALA A 34 8.72 10.11 -10.24
N LYS A 35 7.77 9.73 -9.40
CA LYS A 35 7.64 10.27 -8.04
C LYS A 35 8.47 9.52 -7.01
N ASN A 36 9.08 8.42 -7.40
CA ASN A 36 9.86 7.56 -6.51
C ASN A 36 9.06 7.16 -5.26
N VAL A 37 7.84 6.70 -5.48
CA VAL A 37 6.94 6.24 -4.42
C VAL A 37 6.55 4.79 -4.64
N GLY A 38 6.17 4.10 -3.57
CA GLY A 38 5.76 2.70 -3.61
C GLY A 38 4.28 2.49 -3.86
N SER A 39 3.47 3.53 -3.78
CA SER A 39 2.02 3.43 -3.96
C SER A 39 1.42 4.74 -4.46
N LEU A 40 0.26 4.61 -5.11
CA LEU A 40 -0.58 5.73 -5.52
C LEU A 40 -1.96 5.51 -4.92
N VAL A 41 -2.57 6.58 -4.43
CA VAL A 41 -3.97 6.52 -3.99
C VAL A 41 -4.85 6.73 -5.21
N VAL A 42 -5.78 5.82 -5.42
CA VAL A 42 -6.74 5.93 -6.53
C VAL A 42 -7.94 6.72 -6.05
N THR A 43 -8.17 7.85 -6.68
CA THR A 43 -9.24 8.77 -6.29
C THR A 43 -10.20 9.00 -7.44
N SER A 44 -11.49 9.07 -7.12
CA SER A 44 -12.55 9.51 -8.01
C SER A 44 -13.19 10.74 -7.38
N GLY A 45 -12.97 11.91 -7.98
CA GLY A 45 -13.27 13.16 -7.31
C GLY A 45 -12.46 13.30 -6.03
N ASN A 46 -13.14 13.50 -4.90
CA ASN A 46 -12.50 13.55 -3.57
C ASN A 46 -12.51 12.22 -2.83
N ALA A 47 -13.07 11.18 -3.43
CA ALA A 47 -13.22 9.89 -2.77
C ALA A 47 -12.02 8.99 -3.05
N VAL A 48 -11.48 8.36 -2.01
CA VAL A 48 -10.50 7.28 -2.15
C VAL A 48 -11.26 6.02 -2.55
N VAL A 49 -10.97 5.49 -3.74
CA VAL A 49 -11.64 4.28 -4.26
C VAL A 49 -10.72 3.07 -4.31
N GLY A 50 -9.42 3.27 -4.17
CA GLY A 50 -8.47 2.16 -4.20
C GLY A 50 -7.06 2.61 -3.89
N LEU A 51 -6.17 1.63 -3.89
CA LEU A 51 -4.73 1.85 -3.75
C LEU A 51 -4.03 0.96 -4.77
N ILE A 52 -3.06 1.51 -5.46
CA ILE A 52 -2.21 0.72 -6.36
C ILE A 52 -0.76 0.87 -5.94
N SER A 53 -0.11 -0.27 -5.70
CA SER A 53 1.30 -0.33 -5.35
C SER A 53 2.05 -1.16 -6.37
N GLU A 54 3.36 -1.21 -6.23
CA GLU A 54 4.20 -2.09 -7.05
C GLU A 54 3.71 -3.54 -7.00
N ARG A 55 3.16 -3.96 -5.87
CA ARG A 55 2.64 -5.32 -5.69
C ARG A 55 1.48 -5.61 -6.64
N GLU A 56 0.50 -4.71 -6.74
CA GLU A 56 -0.64 -4.91 -7.65
C GLU A 56 -0.18 -4.92 -9.10
N VAL A 57 0.80 -4.11 -9.45
CA VAL A 57 1.37 -4.10 -10.81
C VAL A 57 2.04 -5.43 -11.12
N VAL A 58 2.87 -5.93 -10.22
CA VAL A 58 3.55 -7.23 -10.40
C VAL A 58 2.55 -8.36 -10.52
N HIS A 59 1.53 -8.39 -9.66
CA HIS A 59 0.47 -9.40 -9.72
C HIS A 59 -0.29 -9.34 -11.04
N ALA A 60 -0.60 -8.15 -11.53
CA ALA A 60 -1.31 -7.97 -12.79
C ALA A 60 -0.47 -8.48 -13.98
N ILE A 61 0.81 -8.17 -14.01
CA ILE A 61 1.70 -8.64 -15.07
C ILE A 61 1.83 -10.16 -15.01
N ALA A 62 1.96 -10.73 -13.83
CA ALA A 62 2.03 -12.18 -13.66
C ALA A 62 0.76 -12.89 -14.14
N ARG A 63 -0.40 -12.27 -13.91
CA ARG A 63 -1.70 -12.86 -14.26
C ARG A 63 -2.09 -12.62 -15.71
N TYR A 64 -1.88 -11.42 -16.23
CA TYR A 64 -2.40 -10.98 -17.53
C TYR A 64 -1.33 -10.77 -18.58
N GLY A 65 -0.04 -10.85 -18.22
CA GLY A 65 1.04 -10.64 -19.15
C GLY A 65 1.07 -9.21 -19.69
N GLU A 66 1.35 -9.07 -20.98
CA GLU A 66 1.45 -7.77 -21.64
C GLU A 66 0.15 -6.98 -21.60
N THR A 67 -0.99 -7.62 -21.52
CA THR A 67 -2.30 -6.99 -21.45
C THR A 67 -2.44 -6.10 -20.23
N ALA A 68 -1.74 -6.43 -19.13
CA ALA A 68 -1.80 -5.69 -17.88
C ALA A 68 -1.49 -4.20 -18.07
N ILE A 69 -0.56 -3.87 -18.95
CA ILE A 69 -0.10 -2.49 -19.16
C ILE A 69 -1.22 -1.58 -19.66
N SER A 70 -2.11 -2.13 -20.46
CA SER A 70 -3.23 -1.38 -21.07
C SER A 70 -4.49 -1.40 -20.22
N MET A 71 -4.53 -2.20 -19.16
CA MET A 71 -5.71 -2.28 -18.30
C MET A 71 -5.89 -1.00 -17.50
N PRO A 72 -7.14 -0.62 -17.18
CA PRO A 72 -7.34 0.50 -16.27
C PRO A 72 -6.95 0.14 -14.84
N VAL A 73 -6.47 1.12 -14.12
CA VAL A 73 -6.06 0.97 -12.71
C VAL A 73 -7.18 0.37 -11.87
N SER A 74 -8.43 0.74 -12.15
CA SER A 74 -9.60 0.23 -11.43
C SER A 74 -9.74 -1.29 -11.45
N GLU A 75 -9.20 -1.97 -12.44
CA GLU A 75 -9.28 -3.44 -12.55
C GLU A 75 -8.21 -4.16 -11.73
N ILE A 76 -7.13 -3.49 -11.36
CA ILE A 76 -6.04 -4.13 -10.62
C ILE A 76 -5.81 -3.52 -9.25
N MET A 77 -6.37 -2.37 -8.96
CA MET A 77 -6.19 -1.70 -7.68
C MET A 77 -6.73 -2.54 -6.51
N ARG A 78 -6.19 -2.29 -5.34
CA ARG A 78 -6.69 -2.87 -4.11
C ARG A 78 -7.96 -2.11 -3.70
N HIS A 79 -9.04 -2.86 -3.48
CA HIS A 79 -10.30 -2.35 -2.95
C HIS A 79 -10.31 -2.46 -1.42
N GLY A 80 -11.31 -1.85 -0.79
CA GLY A 80 -11.44 -1.92 0.66
C GLY A 80 -10.28 -1.28 1.40
N VAL A 81 -9.83 -0.14 0.91
CA VAL A 81 -8.68 0.57 1.46
C VAL A 81 -8.96 1.02 2.88
N ILE A 82 -8.07 0.64 3.80
CA ILE A 82 -8.15 1.07 5.18
C ILE A 82 -7.51 2.44 5.29
N THR A 83 -8.26 3.40 5.84
CA THR A 83 -7.81 4.77 6.02
C THR A 83 -7.66 5.09 7.51
N VAL A 84 -6.84 6.08 7.79
CA VAL A 84 -6.62 6.56 9.15
C VAL A 84 -6.79 8.07 9.21
N SER A 85 -6.90 8.60 10.41
CA SER A 85 -7.02 10.03 10.68
C SER A 85 -5.67 10.59 11.16
N PRO A 86 -5.38 11.88 10.93
CA PRO A 86 -4.18 12.52 11.51
C PRO A 86 -4.12 12.44 13.03
N THR A 87 -5.26 12.31 13.70
CA THR A 87 -5.33 12.19 15.16
C THR A 87 -5.06 10.78 15.66
N ASP A 88 -5.02 9.79 14.78
CA ASP A 88 -4.68 8.42 15.17
C ASP A 88 -3.24 8.36 15.68
N THR A 89 -2.99 7.42 16.60
CA THR A 89 -1.66 7.20 17.13
C THR A 89 -0.86 6.30 16.19
N VAL A 90 0.45 6.46 16.20
CA VAL A 90 1.37 5.57 15.49
C VAL A 90 1.16 4.13 15.91
N SER A 91 0.99 3.90 17.21
CA SER A 91 0.72 2.56 17.76
C SER A 91 -0.52 1.92 17.16
N HIS A 92 -1.61 2.68 17.04
CA HIS A 92 -2.85 2.20 16.43
C HIS A 92 -2.65 1.83 14.96
N VAL A 93 -1.97 2.71 14.21
CA VAL A 93 -1.70 2.50 12.79
C VAL A 93 -0.81 1.27 12.56
N MET A 94 0.22 1.08 13.38
CA MET A 94 1.05 -0.12 13.34
C MET A 94 0.22 -1.39 13.54
N SER A 95 -0.71 -1.35 14.48
CA SER A 95 -1.63 -2.47 14.75
C SER A 95 -2.49 -2.78 13.53
N LEU A 96 -3.03 -1.76 12.87
CA LEU A 96 -3.84 -1.92 11.66
C LEU A 96 -3.01 -2.48 10.50
N MET A 97 -1.81 -1.99 10.31
CA MET A 97 -0.90 -2.48 9.27
C MET A 97 -0.59 -3.96 9.44
N THR A 98 -0.34 -4.38 10.67
CA THR A 98 -0.06 -5.79 10.99
C THR A 98 -1.29 -6.65 10.79
N ARG A 99 -2.44 -6.22 11.31
CA ARG A 99 -3.70 -6.97 11.23
C ARG A 99 -4.15 -7.18 9.80
N HIS A 100 -4.09 -6.14 8.98
CA HIS A 100 -4.59 -6.16 7.61
C HIS A 100 -3.52 -6.43 6.56
N ARG A 101 -2.26 -6.59 7.00
CA ARG A 101 -1.11 -6.87 6.12
C ARG A 101 -0.95 -5.84 5.01
N VAL A 102 -1.07 -4.58 5.37
CA VAL A 102 -0.93 -3.45 4.45
C VAL A 102 0.31 -2.64 4.81
N ARG A 103 0.97 -2.08 3.82
CA ARG A 103 2.19 -1.30 3.97
C ARG A 103 1.97 0.20 3.81
N HIS A 104 0.83 0.58 3.27
CA HIS A 104 0.48 1.96 2.99
C HIS A 104 -0.97 2.18 3.38
N MET A 105 -1.23 3.31 4.03
CA MET A 105 -2.58 3.67 4.43
C MET A 105 -2.81 5.14 4.14
N PRO A 106 -3.85 5.47 3.38
CA PRO A 106 -4.23 6.86 3.17
C PRO A 106 -4.70 7.51 4.47
N VAL A 107 -4.37 8.77 4.63
CA VAL A 107 -4.77 9.57 5.79
C VAL A 107 -5.84 10.55 5.33
N LEU A 108 -7.00 10.52 5.97
CA LEU A 108 -8.13 11.41 5.67
C LEU A 108 -8.38 12.33 6.84
N ARG A 109 -8.54 13.61 6.55
CA ARG A 109 -8.99 14.62 7.52
C ARG A 109 -10.35 15.13 7.06
N ALA A 110 -11.39 14.88 7.85
CA ALA A 110 -12.77 15.27 7.50
C ALA A 110 -13.17 14.80 6.08
N GLY A 111 -12.80 13.57 5.72
CA GLY A 111 -13.08 12.99 4.42
C GLY A 111 -12.14 13.39 3.30
N ASN A 112 -11.18 14.29 3.55
CA ASN A 112 -10.24 14.74 2.53
C ASN A 112 -8.90 14.05 2.68
N LEU A 113 -8.33 13.58 1.59
CA LEU A 113 -7.01 12.95 1.56
C LEU A 113 -5.93 13.99 1.85
N VAL A 114 -5.17 13.77 2.94
CA VAL A 114 -4.11 14.67 3.36
C VAL A 114 -2.73 14.05 3.37
N GLY A 115 -2.64 12.74 3.17
CA GLY A 115 -1.35 12.07 3.14
C GLY A 115 -1.46 10.56 2.97
N VAL A 116 -0.32 9.91 2.92
CA VAL A 116 -0.19 8.44 2.94
C VAL A 116 0.89 8.09 3.95
N ILE A 117 0.59 7.16 4.83
CA ILE A 117 1.54 6.63 5.81
C ILE A 117 2.01 5.24 5.35
N SER A 118 3.32 5.05 5.32
CA SER A 118 3.94 3.75 5.03
C SER A 118 4.49 3.10 6.29
N ILE A 119 4.79 1.80 6.21
CA ILE A 119 5.41 1.08 7.32
C ILE A 119 6.75 1.69 7.74
N GLY A 120 7.51 2.23 6.78
CA GLY A 120 8.77 2.92 7.07
C GLY A 120 8.55 4.21 7.85
N ASP A 121 7.47 4.94 7.55
CA ASP A 121 7.15 6.19 8.24
C ASP A 121 6.87 5.99 9.73
N VAL A 122 6.28 4.85 10.10
CA VAL A 122 5.96 4.53 11.49
C VAL A 122 7.09 3.81 12.22
N GLY A 123 8.27 3.72 11.60
CA GLY A 123 9.45 3.16 12.21
C GLY A 123 9.53 1.64 12.17
N ILE A 124 8.72 0.98 11.36
CA ILE A 124 8.81 -0.47 11.18
C ILE A 124 9.84 -0.76 10.10
N ASP A 125 10.85 -1.57 10.44
CA ASP A 125 11.74 -2.14 9.45
C ASP A 125 10.98 -3.23 8.69
N TRP A 126 10.76 -3.01 7.39
CA TRP A 126 10.03 -3.93 6.54
C TRP A 126 10.65 -5.34 6.51
N ARG A 127 11.96 -5.43 6.73
CA ARG A 127 12.68 -6.72 6.77
C ARG A 127 12.24 -7.55 7.95
N ILE A 128 12.20 -6.93 9.12
CA ILE A 128 11.74 -7.57 10.35
C ILE A 128 10.25 -7.87 10.26
N TRP A 129 9.48 -6.96 9.71
CA TRP A 129 8.04 -7.12 9.51
C TRP A 129 7.74 -8.32 8.59
N ASN A 130 8.49 -8.46 7.49
CA ASN A 130 8.35 -9.60 6.59
C ASN A 130 8.74 -10.92 7.25
N LEU A 131 9.80 -10.94 8.05
CA LEU A 131 10.23 -12.13 8.78
C LEU A 131 9.16 -12.62 9.76
N ARG A 132 8.59 -11.71 10.54
CA ARG A 132 7.52 -12.05 11.48
C ARG A 132 6.30 -12.60 10.75
N ARG A 133 5.96 -12.00 9.64
CA ARG A 133 4.86 -12.43 8.80
C ARG A 133 5.10 -13.82 8.22
N THR A 134 6.31 -14.07 7.75
CA THR A 134 6.71 -15.37 7.22
C THR A 134 6.68 -16.45 8.30
N SER A 135 7.21 -16.17 9.49
CA SER A 135 7.20 -17.08 10.61
C SER A 135 5.78 -17.43 11.03
N TYR A 136 4.88 -16.47 11.07
CA TYR A 136 3.48 -16.68 11.40
C TYR A 136 2.79 -17.60 10.38
N VAL A 137 3.01 -17.35 9.09
CA VAL A 137 2.46 -18.17 8.02
C VAL A 137 3.02 -19.59 8.07
N MET A 138 4.31 -19.74 8.32
CA MET A 138 4.96 -21.05 8.41
C MET A 138 4.50 -21.86 9.61
N SER A 139 4.10 -21.21 10.69
CA SER A 139 3.59 -21.90 11.88
C SER A 139 2.16 -22.40 11.70
N THR A 140 1.41 -21.86 10.76
CA THR A 140 -0.01 -22.16 10.53
C THR A 140 -0.26 -22.99 9.29
N THR A 141 0.69 -23.05 8.35
CA THR A 141 0.56 -23.81 7.11
C THR A 141 1.36 -25.11 7.19
N PRO A 142 0.79 -26.26 6.83
CA PRO A 142 1.57 -27.49 6.71
C PRO A 142 2.70 -27.27 5.70
N ARG A 143 3.89 -27.69 6.09
CA ARG A 143 5.02 -27.68 5.20
C ARG A 143 4.71 -28.56 3.99
N VAL A 144 4.69 -27.97 2.83
CA VAL A 144 4.61 -28.76 1.59
C VAL A 144 6.00 -29.31 1.34
N GLU A 145 6.19 -30.57 1.67
CA GLU A 145 7.43 -31.25 1.31
C GLU A 145 7.47 -31.46 -0.19
N GLY A 146 8.58 -31.15 -0.80
CA GLY A 146 8.94 -31.62 -2.12
C GLY A 146 8.62 -30.70 -3.27
N SER A 147 8.30 -29.47 -3.07
CA SER A 147 8.44 -28.54 -4.16
C SER A 147 9.90 -28.12 -4.27
N GLY A 148 10.70 -28.96 -4.86
CA GLY A 148 11.94 -28.53 -5.43
C GLY A 148 11.60 -27.52 -6.49
N VAL A 149 11.45 -26.29 -6.10
CA VAL A 149 11.42 -25.21 -7.06
C VAL A 149 12.86 -24.90 -7.35
N ASP A 150 13.38 -25.58 -8.31
CA ASP A 150 14.58 -25.15 -8.98
C ASP A 150 14.19 -23.92 -9.79
N SER A 151 14.52 -22.81 -9.26
CA SER A 151 14.48 -21.59 -10.03
C SER A 151 15.66 -21.54 -10.95
#